data_370898e9529b1918fbd2c049a125e172
#
_entry.id   370898e9529b1918fbd2c049a125e172
#
_cell.length_a   1.000
_cell.length_b   1.000
_cell.length_c   1.000
_cell.angle_alpha   90.00
_cell.angle_beta   90.00
_cell.angle_gamma   90.00
#
_symmetry.space_group_name_H-M   'P 1'
#
loop_
_entity.id
_entity.type
_entity.pdbx_description
1 polymer ?
#
loop_
_entity_poly.entity_id
_entity_poly.type
_entity_poly.pdbx_seq_one_letter_code
_entity_poly.pdbx_strand_id
1 'polypeptide(L)'
;MIYTVECNYADPASEAEWNAFYSLEKLPALISVSGFSSSQRFKALSGDCPAYLALHSVDTLAVLQSDEYRQKGGGNFSRWQSHITDWRRNLYAGLDRAVAVGADEFLLVSEQGPQVLIESGLTPIALHAVALDGTPAHRWLAKLDCAQARAIDLPGLNVYI
;
A
#
# COMPACT_ATOMS: atom_id res chain seq x y z
N MET A 1 5.14 -6.69 10.63
CA MET A 1 3.93 -6.94 9.80
C MET A 1 3.70 -5.81 8.83
N ILE A 2 3.03 -6.05 7.71
CA ILE A 2 2.74 -5.04 6.69
C ILE A 2 1.25 -4.70 6.73
N TYR A 3 0.94 -3.46 7.07
CA TYR A 3 -0.40 -2.91 7.00
C TYR A 3 -0.58 -2.19 5.67
N THR A 4 -1.59 -2.59 4.90
CA THR A 4 -1.91 -1.98 3.60
C THR A 4 -3.22 -1.22 3.68
N VAL A 5 -3.24 -0.06 3.03
CA VAL A 5 -4.45 0.72 2.78
C VAL A 5 -4.52 1.00 1.29
N GLU A 6 -5.61 0.59 0.66
CA GLU A 6 -5.89 0.82 -0.75
C GLU A 6 -7.17 1.61 -0.91
N CYS A 7 -7.20 2.51 -1.88
CA CYS A 7 -8.40 3.25 -2.21
C CYS A 7 -8.33 3.90 -3.60
N ASN A 8 -9.50 4.32 -4.08
CA ASN A 8 -9.63 5.30 -5.15
C ASN A 8 -10.02 6.66 -4.56
N TYR A 9 -9.83 7.71 -5.35
CA TYR A 9 -10.28 9.06 -5.03
C TYR A 9 -11.18 9.59 -6.13
N ALA A 10 -12.41 9.97 -5.79
CA ALA A 10 -13.48 10.21 -6.77
C ALA A 10 -13.58 11.65 -7.27
N ASP A 11 -12.90 12.63 -6.62
CA ASP A 11 -12.99 14.04 -7.01
C ASP A 11 -11.66 14.56 -7.59
N PRO A 12 -11.51 14.61 -8.92
CA PRO A 12 -10.28 15.10 -9.55
C PRO A 12 -9.93 16.55 -9.19
N ALA A 13 -10.92 17.37 -8.81
CA ALA A 13 -10.68 18.78 -8.51
C ALA A 13 -9.92 18.97 -7.19
N SER A 14 -10.09 18.08 -6.24
CA SER A 14 -9.40 18.14 -4.94
C SER A 14 -8.34 17.03 -4.74
N GLU A 15 -8.09 16.19 -5.74
CA GLU A 15 -7.16 15.05 -5.63
C GLU A 15 -5.73 15.51 -5.27
N ALA A 16 -5.25 16.61 -5.88
CA ALA A 16 -3.91 17.13 -5.58
C ALA A 16 -3.80 17.60 -4.13
N GLU A 17 -4.82 18.27 -3.61
CA GLU A 17 -4.86 18.73 -2.23
C GLU A 17 -4.93 17.56 -1.24
N TRP A 18 -5.76 16.55 -1.54
CA TRP A 18 -5.82 15.32 -0.75
C TRP A 18 -4.48 14.57 -0.73
N ASN A 19 -3.78 14.51 -1.86
CA ASN A 19 -2.44 13.90 -1.93
C ASN A 19 -1.43 14.66 -1.07
N ALA A 20 -1.47 15.99 -1.10
CA ALA A 20 -0.62 16.82 -0.24
C ALA A 20 -0.91 16.58 1.25
N PHE A 21 -2.18 16.61 1.65
CA PHE A 21 -2.60 16.28 3.02
C PHE A 21 -2.10 14.89 3.45
N TYR A 22 -2.32 13.88 2.60
CA TYR A 22 -1.92 12.52 2.96
C TYR A 22 -0.42 12.41 3.16
N SER A 23 0.37 12.98 2.27
CA SER A 23 1.83 12.87 2.31
C SER A 23 2.48 13.74 3.39
N LEU A 24 1.96 14.95 3.61
CA LEU A 24 2.60 15.96 4.47
C LEU A 24 2.06 15.97 5.91
N GLU A 25 0.84 15.48 6.12
CA GLU A 25 0.21 15.50 7.44
C GLU A 25 -0.10 14.08 7.93
N LYS A 26 -0.84 13.30 7.14
CA LYS A 26 -1.32 11.99 7.58
C LYS A 26 -0.20 10.95 7.74
N LEU A 27 0.71 10.81 6.79
CA LEU A 27 1.83 9.87 6.91
C LEU A 27 2.73 10.20 8.11
N PRO A 28 3.18 11.44 8.33
CA PRO A 28 3.95 11.80 9.52
C PRO A 28 3.20 11.50 10.83
N ALA A 29 1.89 11.80 10.89
CA ALA A 29 1.08 11.49 12.05
C ALA A 29 1.02 9.98 12.33
N LEU A 30 0.82 9.15 11.31
CA LEU A 30 0.82 7.69 11.45
C LEU A 30 2.18 7.14 11.88
N ILE A 31 3.29 7.62 11.30
CA ILE A 31 4.65 7.18 11.69
C ILE A 31 4.95 7.53 13.15
N SER A 32 4.32 8.59 13.69
CA SER A 32 4.48 8.95 15.10
C SER A 32 3.71 8.05 16.08
N VAL A 33 2.88 7.14 15.60
CA VAL A 33 2.18 6.14 16.43
C VAL A 33 3.18 5.08 16.90
N SER A 34 3.16 4.76 18.18
CA SER A 34 3.98 3.68 18.74
C SER A 34 3.69 2.37 18.03
N GLY A 35 4.73 1.71 17.53
CA GLY A 35 4.62 0.47 16.76
C GLY A 35 4.50 0.65 15.25
N PHE A 36 4.46 1.89 14.72
CA PHE A 36 4.75 2.16 13.31
C PHE A 36 6.25 2.43 13.14
N SER A 37 6.86 1.86 12.10
CA SER A 37 8.29 2.03 11.84
C SER A 37 8.62 2.57 10.44
N SER A 38 7.72 2.44 9.48
CA SER A 38 7.83 3.06 8.17
C SER A 38 6.48 3.19 7.49
N SER A 39 6.37 4.13 6.58
CA SER A 39 5.19 4.33 5.74
C SER A 39 5.64 4.86 4.38
N GLN A 40 5.12 4.27 3.31
CA GLN A 40 5.31 4.75 1.96
C GLN A 40 3.99 4.65 1.20
N ARG A 41 3.75 5.62 0.34
CA ARG A 41 2.52 5.72 -0.44
C ARG A 41 2.84 5.69 -1.91
N PHE A 42 1.97 5.07 -2.69
CA PHE A 42 2.15 4.79 -4.09
C PHE A 42 0.91 5.15 -4.89
N LYS A 43 1.12 5.51 -6.16
CA LYS A 43 0.05 5.67 -7.16
C LYS A 43 0.20 4.58 -8.23
N ALA A 44 -0.90 3.94 -8.59
CA ALA A 44 -0.92 2.91 -9.63
C ALA A 44 -0.63 3.52 -11.01
N LEU A 45 0.14 2.81 -11.82
CA LEU A 45 0.38 3.13 -13.23
C LEU A 45 -0.64 2.48 -14.17
N SER A 46 -1.40 1.49 -13.69
CA SER A 46 -2.44 0.78 -14.45
C SER A 46 -3.82 1.00 -13.80
N GLY A 47 -4.91 0.79 -14.57
CA GLY A 47 -6.28 1.03 -14.13
C GLY A 47 -7.00 -0.17 -13.51
N ASP A 48 -6.35 -1.34 -13.37
CA ASP A 48 -6.99 -2.58 -12.94
C ASP A 48 -6.97 -2.81 -11.43
N CYS A 49 -6.43 -1.86 -10.67
CA CYS A 49 -6.32 -1.90 -9.22
C CYS A 49 -6.72 -0.55 -8.62
N PRO A 50 -6.92 -0.46 -7.29
CA PRO A 50 -7.10 0.82 -6.63
C PRO A 50 -5.95 1.78 -6.95
N ALA A 51 -6.29 3.02 -7.28
CA ALA A 51 -5.34 4.03 -7.75
C ALA A 51 -4.24 4.35 -6.72
N TYR A 52 -4.52 4.14 -5.44
CA TYR A 52 -3.60 4.44 -4.35
C TYR A 52 -3.40 3.24 -3.43
N LEU A 53 -2.15 3.02 -3.07
CA LEU A 53 -1.71 2.04 -2.10
C LEU A 53 -0.80 2.72 -1.07
N ALA A 54 -1.03 2.47 0.21
CA ALA A 54 -0.07 2.78 1.27
C ALA A 54 0.43 1.48 1.91
N LEU A 55 1.74 1.37 2.08
CA LEU A 55 2.40 0.31 2.83
C LEU A 55 2.95 0.87 4.13
N HIS A 56 2.57 0.27 5.25
CA HIS A 56 3.06 0.63 6.57
C HIS A 56 3.70 -0.58 7.23
N SER A 57 4.84 -0.39 7.87
CA SER A 57 5.41 -1.38 8.76
C SER A 57 4.85 -1.15 10.17
N VAL A 58 4.17 -2.15 10.70
CA VAL A 58 3.59 -2.12 12.04
C VAL A 58 3.99 -3.36 12.84
N ASP A 59 4.12 -3.22 14.14
CA ASP A 59 4.58 -4.31 14.99
C ASP A 59 3.51 -5.41 15.10
N THR A 60 2.27 -5.03 15.40
CA THR A 60 1.17 -5.97 15.64
C THR A 60 -0.19 -5.38 15.27
N LEU A 61 -1.22 -6.22 15.20
CA LEU A 61 -2.61 -5.78 15.05
C LEU A 61 -3.06 -4.82 16.16
N ALA A 62 -2.56 -5.00 17.39
CA ALA A 62 -2.92 -4.17 18.54
C ALA A 62 -2.59 -2.68 18.32
N VAL A 63 -1.54 -2.38 17.54
CA VAL A 63 -1.20 -0.99 17.16
C VAL A 63 -2.35 -0.32 16.41
N LEU A 64 -2.99 -1.01 15.49
CA LEU A 64 -4.11 -0.51 14.69
C LEU A 64 -5.42 -0.40 15.49
N GLN A 65 -5.47 -1.02 16.66
CA GLN A 65 -6.61 -0.98 17.59
C GLN A 65 -6.40 0.02 18.72
N SER A 66 -5.21 0.62 18.82
CA SER A 66 -4.84 1.53 19.91
C SER A 66 -5.58 2.87 19.85
N ASP A 67 -5.73 3.49 21.00
CA ASP A 67 -6.27 4.86 21.10
C ASP A 67 -5.35 5.87 20.43
N GLU A 68 -4.03 5.66 20.53
CA GLU A 68 -3.04 6.50 19.87
C GLU A 68 -3.23 6.51 18.35
N TYR A 69 -3.42 5.33 17.73
CA TYR A 69 -3.69 5.24 16.30
C TYR A 69 -4.98 5.99 15.91
N ARG A 70 -6.05 5.84 16.69
CA ARG A 70 -7.32 6.54 16.45
C ARG A 70 -7.17 8.06 16.57
N GLN A 71 -6.49 8.53 17.62
CA GLN A 71 -6.28 9.96 17.88
C GLN A 71 -5.40 10.62 16.82
N LYS A 72 -4.40 9.91 16.30
CA LYS A 72 -3.50 10.40 15.24
C LYS A 72 -4.04 10.21 13.82
N GLY A 73 -5.34 9.98 13.67
CA GLY A 73 -6.04 9.97 12.39
C GLY A 73 -6.08 8.63 11.67
N GLY A 74 -5.84 7.51 12.38
CA GLY A 74 -6.01 6.18 11.81
C GLY A 74 -7.42 5.95 11.27
N GLY A 75 -7.53 5.64 9.97
CA GLY A 75 -8.81 5.40 9.31
C GLY A 75 -9.65 6.65 9.04
N ASN A 76 -9.15 7.86 9.29
CA ASN A 76 -9.85 9.11 9.06
C ASN A 76 -9.14 9.96 7.99
N PHE A 77 -9.91 10.42 6.98
CA PHE A 77 -9.43 11.26 5.88
C PHE A 77 -10.00 12.68 5.95
N SER A 78 -10.53 13.11 7.11
CA SER A 78 -11.04 14.46 7.33
C SER A 78 -12.11 14.84 6.28
N ARG A 79 -12.05 16.06 5.73
CA ARG A 79 -13.02 16.56 4.73
C ARG A 79 -13.02 15.77 3.41
N TRP A 80 -11.98 15.01 3.10
CA TRP A 80 -11.90 14.20 1.89
C TRP A 80 -12.51 12.81 2.03
N GLN A 81 -13.01 12.43 3.21
CA GLN A 81 -13.58 11.11 3.47
C GLN A 81 -14.69 10.71 2.49
N SER A 82 -15.52 11.66 2.07
CA SER A 82 -16.62 11.43 1.13
C SER A 82 -16.19 11.09 -0.29
N HIS A 83 -14.94 11.39 -0.65
CA HIS A 83 -14.38 11.13 -1.97
C HIS A 83 -13.52 9.85 -2.03
N ILE A 84 -13.33 9.19 -0.87
CA ILE A 84 -12.60 7.91 -0.81
C ILE A 84 -13.56 6.79 -1.20
N THR A 85 -13.19 6.02 -2.21
CA THR A 85 -13.94 4.84 -2.66
C THR A 85 -13.04 3.61 -2.69
N ASP A 86 -13.63 2.42 -2.79
CA ASP A 86 -12.94 1.14 -2.88
C ASP A 86 -11.89 0.92 -1.77
N TRP A 87 -12.21 1.42 -0.58
CA TRP A 87 -11.29 1.35 0.55
C TRP A 87 -11.15 -0.05 1.08
N ARG A 88 -9.92 -0.56 1.05
CA ARG A 88 -9.52 -1.86 1.57
C ARG A 88 -8.38 -1.71 2.56
N ARG A 89 -8.41 -2.52 3.60
CA ARG A 89 -7.36 -2.56 4.61
C ARG A 89 -7.00 -3.99 4.94
N ASN A 90 -5.73 -4.31 4.88
CA ASN A 90 -5.24 -5.64 5.25
C ASN A 90 -4.01 -5.55 6.15
N LEU A 91 -3.88 -6.50 7.04
CA LEU A 91 -2.66 -6.75 7.77
C LEU A 91 -2.06 -8.07 7.29
N TYR A 92 -0.83 -7.99 6.80
CA TYR A 92 -0.11 -9.13 6.26
C TYR A 92 1.07 -9.51 7.15
N ALA A 93 1.28 -10.82 7.30
CA ALA A 93 2.54 -11.41 7.73
C ALA A 93 3.38 -11.83 6.52
N GLY A 94 4.66 -12.12 6.73
CA GLY A 94 5.64 -12.48 5.70
C GLY A 94 6.81 -11.51 5.61
N LEU A 95 6.64 -10.30 6.10
CA LEU A 95 7.70 -9.30 6.27
C LEU A 95 7.53 -8.57 7.60
N ASP A 96 8.65 -8.27 8.25
CA ASP A 96 8.67 -7.42 9.44
C ASP A 96 8.67 -5.93 9.08
N ARG A 97 9.26 -5.58 7.95
CA ARG A 97 9.33 -4.22 7.45
C ARG A 97 8.99 -4.16 5.96
N ALA A 98 8.20 -3.18 5.57
CA ALA A 98 7.86 -2.91 4.17
C ALA A 98 9.14 -2.63 3.36
N VAL A 99 9.15 -3.12 2.12
CA VAL A 99 10.24 -2.84 1.19
C VAL A 99 10.30 -1.34 0.91
N ALA A 100 11.47 -0.76 1.04
CA ALA A 100 11.69 0.63 0.64
C ALA A 100 11.82 0.69 -0.89
N VAL A 101 11.04 1.55 -1.52
CA VAL A 101 11.06 1.78 -2.97
C VAL A 101 11.63 3.18 -3.20
N GLY A 102 12.73 3.27 -3.93
CA GLY A 102 13.41 4.52 -4.24
C GLY A 102 12.73 5.31 -5.36
N ALA A 103 13.22 6.52 -5.62
CA ALA A 103 12.63 7.42 -6.64
C ALA A 103 12.68 6.87 -8.08
N ASP A 104 13.66 6.00 -8.37
CA ASP A 104 13.84 5.37 -9.68
C ASP A 104 13.41 3.89 -9.69
N GLU A 105 12.69 3.47 -8.66
CA GLU A 105 12.18 2.12 -8.50
C GLU A 105 10.65 2.13 -8.50
N PHE A 106 10.08 0.97 -8.79
CA PHE A 106 8.63 0.75 -8.79
C PHE A 106 8.29 -0.43 -7.89
N LEU A 107 7.10 -0.38 -7.31
CA LEU A 107 6.55 -1.51 -6.58
C LEU A 107 5.63 -2.32 -7.50
N LEU A 108 5.90 -3.61 -7.62
CA LEU A 108 4.96 -4.56 -8.21
C LEU A 108 4.18 -5.24 -7.10
N VAL A 109 2.87 -5.32 -7.28
CA VAL A 109 1.95 -6.08 -6.41
C VAL A 109 1.19 -7.08 -7.28
N SER A 110 1.24 -8.34 -6.91
CA SER A 110 0.52 -9.42 -7.59
C SER A 110 -0.40 -10.16 -6.62
N GLU A 111 -1.59 -10.50 -7.09
CA GLU A 111 -2.53 -11.44 -6.46
C GLU A 111 -2.45 -12.83 -7.11
N GLN A 112 -1.75 -12.95 -8.23
CA GLN A 112 -1.42 -14.21 -8.88
C GLN A 112 -0.26 -14.89 -8.14
N GLY A 113 -0.10 -16.18 -8.27
CA GLY A 113 0.98 -16.91 -7.62
C GLY A 113 2.38 -16.41 -7.98
N PRO A 114 3.42 -16.79 -7.22
CA PRO A 114 4.77 -16.26 -7.40
C PRO A 114 5.41 -16.67 -8.72
N GLN A 115 4.89 -17.71 -9.38
CA GLN A 115 5.49 -18.32 -10.56
C GLN A 115 5.66 -17.32 -11.71
N VAL A 116 4.65 -16.49 -11.96
CA VAL A 116 4.68 -15.48 -13.02
C VAL A 116 5.77 -14.43 -12.79
N LEU A 117 6.03 -14.09 -11.53
CA LEU A 117 7.09 -13.16 -11.16
C LEU A 117 8.48 -13.79 -11.33
N ILE A 118 8.62 -15.05 -10.94
CA ILE A 118 9.88 -15.81 -11.09
C ILE A 118 10.23 -15.98 -12.57
N GLU A 119 9.26 -16.32 -13.41
CA GLU A 119 9.44 -16.44 -14.86
C GLU A 119 9.80 -15.11 -15.53
N SER A 120 9.39 -13.99 -14.92
CA SER A 120 9.80 -12.64 -15.33
C SER A 120 11.15 -12.20 -14.75
N GLY A 121 11.90 -13.11 -14.09
CA GLY A 121 13.22 -12.82 -13.51
C GLY A 121 13.16 -12.01 -12.21
N LEU A 122 12.00 -11.95 -11.55
CA LEU A 122 11.82 -11.22 -10.30
C LEU A 122 11.92 -12.15 -9.08
N THR A 123 12.23 -11.56 -7.94
CA THR A 123 12.23 -12.28 -6.65
C THR A 123 10.97 -11.87 -5.87
N PRO A 124 9.92 -12.72 -5.85
CA PRO A 124 8.69 -12.40 -5.17
C PRO A 124 8.84 -12.50 -3.65
N ILE A 125 8.28 -11.54 -2.95
CA ILE A 125 8.14 -11.52 -1.50
C ILE A 125 6.70 -11.89 -1.18
N ALA A 126 6.48 -13.00 -0.50
CA ALA A 126 5.17 -13.50 -0.16
C ALA A 126 4.59 -12.78 1.06
N LEU A 127 3.35 -12.35 0.95
CA LEU A 127 2.54 -11.82 2.04
C LEU A 127 1.27 -12.66 2.20
N HIS A 128 0.85 -12.92 3.44
CA HIS A 128 -0.42 -13.58 3.73
C HIS A 128 -1.24 -12.76 4.73
N ALA A 129 -2.52 -12.58 4.45
CA ALA A 129 -3.41 -11.79 5.28
C ALA A 129 -3.67 -12.50 6.62
N VAL A 130 -3.55 -11.77 7.72
CA VAL A 130 -3.76 -12.28 9.07
C VAL A 130 -4.87 -11.55 9.83
N ALA A 131 -5.29 -10.37 9.34
CA ALA A 131 -6.35 -9.59 9.96
C ALA A 131 -6.90 -8.51 9.02
N LEU A 132 -7.98 -7.83 9.45
CA LEU A 132 -8.76 -6.82 8.76
C LEU A 132 -9.62 -7.44 7.67
N ASP A 133 -9.60 -6.93 6.42
CA ASP A 133 -10.51 -7.41 5.38
C ASP A 133 -10.19 -8.85 4.94
N GLY A 134 -8.95 -9.31 5.10
CA GLY A 134 -8.53 -10.66 4.79
C GLY A 134 -8.52 -11.01 3.30
N THR A 135 -8.78 -10.05 2.43
CA THR A 135 -8.89 -10.23 0.97
C THR A 135 -8.08 -9.16 0.25
N PRO A 136 -7.18 -9.57 -0.67
CA PRO A 136 -6.81 -10.94 -1.00
C PRO A 136 -6.03 -11.63 0.12
N ALA A 137 -6.20 -12.96 0.25
CA ALA A 137 -5.55 -13.74 1.30
C ALA A 137 -4.03 -13.82 1.11
N HIS A 138 -3.56 -13.76 -0.13
CA HIS A 138 -2.15 -13.79 -0.48
C HIS A 138 -1.82 -12.68 -1.47
N ARG A 139 -0.63 -12.10 -1.29
CA ARG A 139 -0.03 -11.16 -2.23
C ARG A 139 1.46 -11.44 -2.37
N TRP A 140 2.00 -11.04 -3.50
CA TRP A 140 3.44 -11.07 -3.75
C TRP A 140 3.90 -9.68 -4.15
N LEU A 141 4.97 -9.23 -3.52
CA LEU A 141 5.60 -7.96 -3.83
C LEU A 141 6.92 -8.21 -4.56
N ALA A 142 7.28 -7.32 -5.47
CA ALA A 142 8.62 -7.23 -6.02
C ALA A 142 8.98 -5.76 -6.28
N LYS A 143 10.28 -5.46 -6.27
CA LYS A 143 10.78 -4.17 -6.74
C LYS A 143 11.18 -4.30 -8.19
N LEU A 144 10.91 -3.25 -8.96
CA LEU A 144 11.25 -3.14 -10.36
C LEU A 144 12.13 -1.92 -10.58
N ASP A 145 13.07 -2.01 -11.51
CA ASP A 145 13.66 -0.84 -12.13
C ASP A 145 12.78 -0.27 -13.26
N CYS A 146 13.16 0.86 -13.82
CA CYS A 146 12.45 1.51 -14.92
C CYS A 146 12.28 0.62 -16.15
N ALA A 147 13.27 -0.21 -16.48
CA ALA A 147 13.21 -1.07 -17.67
C ALA A 147 12.23 -2.22 -17.44
N GLN A 148 12.29 -2.85 -16.26
CA GLN A 148 11.38 -3.89 -15.85
C GLN A 148 9.93 -3.39 -15.77
N ALA A 149 9.71 -2.21 -15.17
CA ALA A 149 8.37 -1.62 -15.05
C ALA A 149 7.71 -1.36 -16.41
N ARG A 150 8.49 -0.98 -17.43
CA ARG A 150 8.01 -0.77 -18.81
C ARG A 150 7.76 -2.07 -19.57
N ALA A 151 8.44 -3.14 -19.20
CA ALA A 151 8.33 -4.43 -19.88
C ALA A 151 7.18 -5.29 -19.33
N ILE A 152 6.70 -5.01 -18.13
CA ILE A 152 5.64 -5.78 -17.49
C ILE A 152 4.28 -5.22 -17.93
N ASP A 153 3.60 -5.99 -18.78
CA ASP A 153 2.21 -5.76 -19.20
C ASP A 153 1.46 -7.10 -19.10
N LEU A 154 1.21 -7.54 -17.87
CA LEU A 154 0.53 -8.80 -17.58
C LEU A 154 -0.69 -8.55 -16.70
N PRO A 155 -1.87 -9.10 -17.06
CA PRO A 155 -3.08 -8.97 -16.25
C PRO A 155 -2.86 -9.44 -14.82
N GLY A 156 -3.35 -8.67 -13.84
CA GLY A 156 -3.23 -8.99 -12.41
C GLY A 156 -1.86 -8.69 -11.78
N LEU A 157 -0.93 -8.09 -12.55
CA LEU A 157 0.29 -7.49 -12.03
C LEU A 157 0.12 -5.96 -11.99
N ASN A 158 0.08 -5.42 -10.78
CA ASN A 158 -0.15 -3.99 -10.56
C ASN A 158 1.16 -3.29 -10.27
N VAL A 159 1.55 -2.32 -11.09
CA VAL A 159 2.76 -1.52 -10.93
C VAL A 159 2.40 -0.17 -10.33
N TYR A 160 3.15 0.22 -9.30
CA TYR A 160 2.95 1.45 -8.55
C TYR A 160 4.24 2.28 -8.52
N ILE A 161 4.08 3.61 -8.54
CA ILE A 161 5.12 4.62 -8.36
C ILE A 161 4.87 5.46 -7.10
#